data_b636cd3cbfa838df28aa94d8fa7ea034
#
_entry.id   b636cd3cbfa838df28aa94d8fa7ea034
#
_cell.length_a   1.000
_cell.length_b   1.000
_cell.length_c   1.000
_cell.angle_alpha   90.00
_cell.angle_beta   90.00
_cell.angle_gamma   90.00
#
_symmetry.space_group_name_H-M   'P 1'
#
loop_
_entity.id
_entity.type
_entity.pdbx_description
1 polymer ?
#
loop_
_entity_poly.entity_id
_entity_poly.type
_entity_poly.pdbx_seq_one_letter_code
_entity_poly.pdbx_strand_id
1 'polypeptide(L)'
;MLFGNTNADSRTDAIADREGISASLADLRNRMSAGDQLAVFLLGHGTGTDEEAKFNLRGPDLTGAEFAQLFDAFTEQDLIFVNTTSASYGFSTALAREIAGEGRIVVSATRSSSEKFDPYFSRYFIEGLSERRADRDKNSRVSLLEAFNYAKNNVEEFYEESGRLAAEHAGLDDNGDALFALSPAPGQGDGSLAEIAFIDASDAGETGLSAIRLALKRRMQTLERSVLLLRGRKADYLEDDYWTQLETLLIDLAKTTEEFTREASE
;
A
#
# COMPACT_ATOMS: atom_id res chain seq x y z
N MET A 1 -7.25 12.15 4.06
CA MET A 1 -7.86 13.20 3.21
C MET A 1 -8.59 12.52 2.07
N LEU A 2 -9.79 12.97 1.75
CA LEU A 2 -10.60 12.44 0.67
C LEU A 2 -10.83 13.54 -0.38
N PHE A 3 -10.55 13.22 -1.65
CA PHE A 3 -10.73 14.15 -2.77
C PHE A 3 -11.94 13.70 -3.60
N GLY A 4 -12.71 14.64 -4.09
CA GLY A 4 -13.88 14.36 -4.90
C GLY A 4 -14.02 15.31 -6.09
N ASN A 5 -14.86 14.94 -7.05
CA ASN A 5 -15.09 15.74 -8.27
C ASN A 5 -15.88 17.03 -8.00
N THR A 6 -16.47 17.18 -6.82
CA THR A 6 -17.25 18.36 -6.45
C THR A 6 -17.07 18.68 -4.96
N ASN A 7 -17.17 19.96 -4.58
CA ASN A 7 -17.25 20.39 -3.18
C ASN A 7 -18.61 20.11 -2.52
N ALA A 8 -19.54 19.46 -3.23
CA ALA A 8 -20.88 19.25 -2.73
C ALA A 8 -21.00 18.06 -1.75
N ASP A 9 -19.99 17.18 -1.71
CA ASP A 9 -19.96 16.08 -0.76
C ASP A 9 -19.22 16.50 0.50
N SER A 10 -19.94 16.55 1.63
CA SER A 10 -19.36 16.93 2.93
C SER A 10 -18.29 15.94 3.46
N ARG A 11 -18.11 14.81 2.79
CA ARG A 11 -17.06 13.83 3.11
C ARG A 11 -15.73 14.12 2.41
N THR A 12 -15.72 15.04 1.43
CA THR A 12 -14.48 15.39 0.71
C THR A 12 -13.80 16.60 1.33
N ASP A 13 -12.49 16.52 1.48
CA ASP A 13 -11.65 17.59 2.03
C ASP A 13 -11.27 18.62 0.96
N ALA A 14 -11.12 18.17 -0.30
CA ALA A 14 -10.75 19.03 -1.43
C ALA A 14 -11.28 18.49 -2.76
N ILE A 15 -11.17 19.32 -3.81
CA ILE A 15 -11.43 18.91 -5.18
C ILE A 15 -10.28 18.06 -5.70
N ALA A 16 -10.63 17.01 -6.47
CA ALA A 16 -9.65 16.18 -7.18
C ALA A 16 -9.17 16.91 -8.46
N ASP A 17 -8.32 17.90 -8.28
CA ASP A 17 -7.61 18.61 -9.34
C ASP A 17 -6.11 18.73 -8.99
N ARG A 18 -5.31 19.18 -9.94
CA ARG A 18 -3.86 19.31 -9.77
C ARG A 18 -3.48 20.17 -8.57
N GLU A 19 -4.15 21.30 -8.39
CA GLU A 19 -3.85 22.28 -7.34
C GLU A 19 -4.19 21.71 -5.96
N GLY A 20 -5.37 21.09 -5.83
CA GLY A 20 -5.82 20.46 -4.59
C GLY A 20 -4.92 19.32 -4.16
N ILE A 21 -4.54 18.44 -5.10
CA ILE A 21 -3.63 17.33 -4.81
C ILE A 21 -2.25 17.85 -4.39
N SER A 22 -1.67 18.77 -5.14
CA SER A 22 -0.34 19.32 -4.86
C SER A 22 -0.30 20.05 -3.51
N ALA A 23 -1.31 20.89 -3.22
CA ALA A 23 -1.40 21.61 -1.96
C ALA A 23 -1.55 20.66 -0.76
N SER A 24 -2.34 19.60 -0.92
CA SER A 24 -2.57 18.62 0.14
C SER A 24 -1.34 17.77 0.42
N LEU A 25 -0.61 17.34 -0.62
CA LEU A 25 0.64 16.61 -0.43
C LEU A 25 1.71 17.50 0.25
N ALA A 26 1.78 18.78 -0.11
CA ALA A 26 2.67 19.72 0.55
C ALA A 26 2.31 19.92 2.03
N ASP A 27 1.02 20.03 2.37
CA ASP A 27 0.54 20.10 3.76
C ASP A 27 0.86 18.82 4.54
N LEU A 28 0.59 17.65 3.96
CA LEU A 28 0.94 16.36 4.56
C LEU A 28 2.44 16.25 4.83
N ARG A 29 3.28 16.61 3.85
CA ARG A 29 4.74 16.59 4.02
C ARG A 29 5.20 17.43 5.21
N ASN A 30 4.59 18.59 5.45
CA ASN A 30 4.93 19.45 6.58
C ASN A 30 4.50 18.89 7.95
N ARG A 31 3.51 18.00 7.96
CA ARG A 31 2.98 17.40 9.19
C ARG A 31 3.55 16.03 9.51
N MET A 32 4.08 15.34 8.50
CA MET A 32 4.61 13.98 8.64
C MET A 32 6.05 14.01 9.16
N SER A 33 6.38 12.99 9.94
CA SER A 33 7.70 12.72 10.51
C SER A 33 8.39 11.57 9.77
N ALA A 34 9.68 11.39 10.01
CA ALA A 34 10.40 10.20 9.54
C ALA A 34 9.74 8.91 10.09
N GLY A 35 9.56 7.93 9.21
CA GLY A 35 8.92 6.65 9.54
C GLY A 35 7.39 6.67 9.56
N ASP A 36 6.75 7.82 9.30
CA ASP A 36 5.30 7.84 9.03
C ASP A 36 5.01 7.21 7.67
N GLN A 37 3.79 6.70 7.50
CA GLN A 37 3.34 6.05 6.27
C GLN A 37 2.36 6.97 5.52
N LEU A 38 2.63 7.22 4.23
CA LEU A 38 1.71 7.87 3.30
C LEU A 38 1.05 6.80 2.43
N ALA A 39 -0.26 6.64 2.57
CA ALA A 39 -1.04 5.78 1.68
C ALA A 39 -1.89 6.63 0.72
N VAL A 40 -1.73 6.39 -0.58
CA VAL A 40 -2.45 7.10 -1.64
C VAL A 40 -3.24 6.10 -2.48
N PHE A 41 -4.54 6.36 -2.60
CA PHE A 41 -5.45 5.54 -3.39
C PHE A 41 -6.02 6.36 -4.54
N LEU A 42 -5.85 5.89 -5.76
CA LEU A 42 -6.51 6.46 -6.93
C LEU A 42 -7.73 5.62 -7.29
N LEU A 43 -8.90 6.23 -7.16
CA LEU A 43 -10.21 5.67 -7.47
C LEU A 43 -10.84 6.51 -8.59
N GLY A 44 -11.13 5.92 -9.74
CA GLY A 44 -11.69 6.64 -10.88
C GLY A 44 -11.23 6.07 -12.21
N HIS A 45 -10.96 6.93 -13.17
CA HIS A 45 -10.55 6.53 -14.51
C HIS A 45 -9.10 6.90 -14.80
N GLY A 46 -8.42 6.00 -15.51
CA GLY A 46 -7.12 6.25 -16.10
C GLY A 46 -7.18 6.16 -17.61
N THR A 47 -6.31 6.90 -18.29
CA THR A 47 -6.19 6.93 -19.75
C THR A 47 -4.73 6.97 -20.16
N GLY A 48 -4.48 6.71 -21.45
CA GLY A 48 -3.14 6.84 -22.03
C GLY A 48 -2.58 5.53 -22.55
N THR A 49 -1.27 5.50 -22.70
CA THR A 49 -0.47 4.35 -23.15
C THR A 49 0.42 3.86 -22.02
N ASP A 50 1.17 2.78 -22.25
CA ASP A 50 2.15 2.29 -21.25
C ASP A 50 3.31 3.29 -21.02
N GLU A 51 3.56 4.20 -21.97
CA GLU A 51 4.59 5.25 -21.85
C GLU A 51 4.03 6.56 -21.27
N GLU A 52 2.77 6.87 -21.54
CA GLU A 52 2.14 8.14 -21.12
C GLU A 52 0.74 7.88 -20.55
N ALA A 53 0.68 7.18 -19.42
CA ALA A 53 -0.55 6.94 -18.70
C ALA A 53 -0.85 8.09 -17.72
N LYS A 54 -2.15 8.36 -17.53
CA LYS A 54 -2.66 9.51 -16.76
C LYS A 54 -3.80 9.08 -15.85
N PHE A 55 -3.86 9.72 -14.72
CA PHE A 55 -5.05 9.72 -13.86
C PHE A 55 -5.94 10.89 -14.23
N ASN A 56 -7.21 10.61 -14.52
CA ASN A 56 -8.15 11.60 -15.00
C ASN A 56 -8.67 12.44 -13.83
N LEU A 57 -8.45 13.75 -13.91
CA LEU A 57 -8.81 14.72 -12.89
C LEU A 57 -9.85 15.70 -13.40
N ARG A 58 -10.36 16.51 -12.52
CA ARG A 58 -11.06 17.73 -12.90
C ARG A 58 -10.06 18.75 -13.43
N GLY A 59 -10.12 19.06 -14.71
CA GLY A 59 -9.12 19.89 -15.39
C GLY A 59 -8.02 19.05 -16.03
N PRO A 60 -6.78 19.53 -16.06
CA PRO A 60 -5.67 18.76 -16.64
C PRO A 60 -5.35 17.54 -15.80
N ASP A 61 -5.20 16.39 -16.46
CA ASP A 61 -4.82 15.12 -15.83
C ASP A 61 -3.39 15.14 -15.29
N LEU A 62 -3.09 14.24 -14.36
CA LEU A 62 -1.74 13.99 -13.85
C LEU A 62 -1.19 12.68 -14.41
N THR A 63 0.05 12.72 -14.90
CA THR A 63 0.80 11.55 -15.32
C THR A 63 1.46 10.84 -14.14
N GLY A 64 1.89 9.58 -14.33
CA GLY A 64 2.67 8.86 -13.33
C GLY A 64 3.97 9.58 -12.94
N ALA A 65 4.68 10.16 -13.92
CA ALA A 65 5.90 10.93 -13.68
C ALA A 65 5.64 12.22 -12.86
N GLU A 66 4.53 12.90 -13.11
CA GLU A 66 4.16 14.08 -12.33
C GLU A 66 3.78 13.72 -10.89
N PHE A 67 3.10 12.58 -10.68
CA PHE A 67 2.86 12.07 -9.32
C PHE A 67 4.17 11.69 -8.63
N ALA A 68 5.11 11.03 -9.34
CA ALA A 68 6.42 10.71 -8.78
C ALA A 68 7.15 11.96 -8.28
N GLN A 69 7.15 13.05 -9.05
CA GLN A 69 7.71 14.33 -8.64
C GLN A 69 7.05 14.90 -7.37
N LEU A 70 5.73 14.71 -7.21
CA LEU A 70 5.04 15.14 -5.98
C LEU A 70 5.47 14.31 -4.77
N PHE A 71 5.90 13.07 -4.97
CA PHE A 71 6.38 12.19 -3.91
C PHE A 71 7.86 12.32 -3.58
N ASP A 72 8.66 13.00 -4.41
CA ASP A 72 10.09 13.24 -4.16
C ASP A 72 10.38 13.91 -2.80
N ALA A 73 9.41 14.66 -2.29
CA ALA A 73 9.53 15.29 -0.98
C ALA A 73 9.41 14.34 0.21
N PHE A 74 8.93 13.10 0.00
CA PHE A 74 8.69 12.11 1.06
C PHE A 74 9.82 11.09 1.16
N THR A 75 11.03 11.56 1.46
CA THR A 75 12.26 10.74 1.45
C THR A 75 12.43 9.83 2.67
N GLU A 76 11.77 10.17 3.78
CA GLU A 76 11.89 9.45 5.06
C GLU A 76 10.57 8.77 5.48
N GLN A 77 9.54 8.84 4.63
CA GLN A 77 8.23 8.25 4.87
C GLN A 77 8.07 6.99 4.01
N ASP A 78 7.36 6.00 4.54
CA ASP A 78 6.92 4.87 3.73
C ASP A 78 5.79 5.31 2.79
N LEU A 79 5.80 4.84 1.55
CA LEU A 79 4.78 5.16 0.57
C LEU A 79 4.06 3.89 0.11
N ILE A 80 2.75 3.88 0.26
CA ILE A 80 1.85 2.91 -0.36
C ILE A 80 1.05 3.64 -1.43
N PHE A 81 1.19 3.21 -2.67
CA PHE A 81 0.46 3.77 -3.80
C PHE A 81 -0.40 2.70 -4.46
N VAL A 82 -1.71 2.87 -4.42
CA VAL A 82 -2.68 1.93 -4.98
C VAL A 82 -3.47 2.61 -6.09
N ASN A 83 -3.17 2.25 -7.33
CA ASN A 83 -3.87 2.74 -8.50
C ASN A 83 -4.89 1.70 -8.98
N THR A 84 -6.17 1.95 -8.70
CA THR A 84 -7.26 1.03 -9.06
C THR A 84 -7.99 1.43 -10.34
N THR A 85 -7.40 2.32 -11.14
CA THR A 85 -8.03 2.84 -12.36
C THR A 85 -7.81 1.92 -13.56
N SER A 86 -8.59 2.12 -14.62
CA SER A 86 -8.31 1.53 -15.93
C SER A 86 -6.97 2.02 -16.48
N ALA A 87 -6.31 1.22 -17.30
CA ALA A 87 -5.01 1.54 -17.92
C ALA A 87 -3.94 1.99 -16.89
N SER A 88 -4.00 1.50 -15.65
CA SER A 88 -3.16 1.93 -14.54
C SER A 88 -1.70 1.46 -14.63
N TYR A 89 -1.42 0.40 -15.40
CA TYR A 89 -0.09 -0.20 -15.48
C TYR A 89 1.01 0.79 -15.85
N GLY A 90 0.87 1.49 -16.96
CA GLY A 90 1.89 2.45 -17.43
C GLY A 90 2.09 3.60 -16.45
N PHE A 91 1.01 4.08 -15.82
CA PHE A 91 1.08 5.06 -14.76
C PHE A 91 1.86 4.52 -13.55
N SER A 92 1.50 3.35 -13.06
CA SER A 92 2.12 2.74 -11.88
C SER A 92 3.57 2.33 -12.14
N THR A 93 3.89 1.87 -13.36
CA THR A 93 5.27 1.56 -13.77
C THR A 93 6.15 2.80 -13.78
N ALA A 94 5.65 3.95 -14.29
CA ALA A 94 6.39 5.20 -14.25
C ALA A 94 6.67 5.63 -12.80
N LEU A 95 5.67 5.51 -11.94
CA LEU A 95 5.79 5.82 -10.51
C LEU A 95 6.80 4.89 -9.81
N ALA A 96 6.72 3.58 -10.03
CA ALA A 96 7.62 2.62 -9.40
C ALA A 96 9.09 2.89 -9.74
N ARG A 97 9.39 3.26 -11.00
CA ARG A 97 10.75 3.59 -11.45
C ARG A 97 11.31 4.85 -10.77
N GLU A 98 10.48 5.86 -10.58
CA GLU A 98 10.92 7.17 -10.04
C GLU A 98 11.03 7.14 -8.51
N ILE A 99 10.17 6.38 -7.83
CA ILE A 99 10.13 6.34 -6.36
C ILE A 99 10.75 5.07 -5.77
N ALA A 100 11.45 4.26 -6.57
CA ALA A 100 12.07 3.02 -6.09
C ALA A 100 12.95 3.26 -4.85
N GLY A 101 12.81 2.39 -3.87
CA GLY A 101 13.56 2.48 -2.61
C GLY A 101 12.91 1.69 -1.48
N GLU A 102 13.60 1.64 -0.34
CA GLU A 102 13.07 0.98 0.86
C GLU A 102 11.76 1.64 1.31
N GLY A 103 10.74 0.83 1.60
CA GLY A 103 9.45 1.31 2.10
C GLY A 103 8.47 1.77 1.02
N ARG A 104 8.64 1.37 -0.23
CA ARG A 104 7.77 1.74 -1.33
C ARG A 104 6.97 0.54 -1.83
N ILE A 105 5.65 0.68 -1.91
CA ILE A 105 4.76 -0.33 -2.45
C ILE A 105 3.86 0.31 -3.49
N VAL A 106 3.85 -0.26 -4.69
CA VAL A 106 3.00 0.19 -5.79
C VAL A 106 2.08 -0.93 -6.22
N VAL A 107 0.78 -0.67 -6.24
CA VAL A 107 -0.26 -1.59 -6.72
C VAL A 107 -0.92 -1.01 -7.96
N SER A 108 -1.05 -1.83 -8.99
CA SER A 108 -1.79 -1.53 -10.23
C SER A 108 -2.95 -2.49 -10.40
N ALA A 109 -4.13 -2.00 -10.74
CA ALA A 109 -5.30 -2.85 -11.05
C ALA A 109 -5.24 -3.49 -12.44
N THR A 110 -4.35 -3.02 -13.32
CA THR A 110 -4.20 -3.53 -14.70
C THR A 110 -2.74 -3.84 -15.01
N ARG A 111 -2.50 -4.78 -15.91
CA ARG A 111 -1.15 -5.18 -16.37
C ARG A 111 -0.72 -4.53 -17.68
N SER A 112 -1.61 -3.78 -18.32
CA SER A 112 -1.31 -3.02 -19.54
C SER A 112 -2.32 -1.91 -19.76
N SER A 113 -1.96 -0.92 -20.56
CA SER A 113 -2.86 0.16 -20.98
C SER A 113 -4.00 -0.31 -21.91
N SER A 114 -3.96 -1.55 -22.42
CA SER A 114 -5.04 -2.15 -23.19
C SER A 114 -6.23 -2.58 -22.32
N GLU A 115 -6.04 -2.72 -21.02
CA GLU A 115 -7.09 -3.01 -20.03
C GLU A 115 -7.81 -1.70 -19.65
N LYS A 116 -8.75 -1.28 -20.53
CA LYS A 116 -9.39 0.05 -20.51
C LYS A 116 -10.74 0.11 -19.80
N PHE A 117 -11.25 -1.05 -19.36
CA PHE A 117 -12.52 -1.10 -18.65
C PHE A 117 -12.30 -0.75 -17.17
N ASP A 118 -13.36 -0.29 -16.51
CA ASP A 118 -13.32 -0.01 -15.08
C ASP A 118 -13.05 -1.30 -14.30
N PRO A 119 -11.96 -1.38 -13.53
CA PRO A 119 -11.61 -2.59 -12.82
C PRO A 119 -12.56 -2.87 -11.65
N TYR A 120 -12.97 -4.13 -11.51
CA TYR A 120 -13.65 -4.61 -10.29
C TYR A 120 -12.72 -4.70 -9.09
N PHE A 121 -11.40 -4.70 -9.33
CA PHE A 121 -10.36 -4.75 -8.29
C PHE A 121 -10.58 -3.72 -7.20
N SER A 122 -10.92 -2.46 -7.55
CA SER A 122 -11.16 -1.37 -6.60
C SER A 122 -12.22 -1.72 -5.55
N ARG A 123 -13.33 -2.31 -6.00
CA ARG A 123 -14.43 -2.71 -5.13
C ARG A 123 -13.98 -3.75 -4.11
N TYR A 124 -13.39 -4.82 -4.58
CA TYR A 124 -12.96 -5.92 -3.71
C TYR A 124 -11.80 -5.54 -2.81
N PHE A 125 -10.90 -4.67 -3.28
CA PHE A 125 -9.79 -4.17 -2.47
C PHE A 125 -10.29 -3.36 -1.26
N ILE A 126 -11.23 -2.44 -1.50
CA ILE A 126 -11.84 -1.64 -0.44
C ILE A 126 -12.68 -2.52 0.50
N GLU A 127 -13.44 -3.48 -0.03
CA GLU A 127 -14.22 -4.43 0.76
C GLU A 127 -13.32 -5.27 1.68
N GLY A 128 -12.21 -5.78 1.16
CA GLY A 128 -11.22 -6.54 1.92
C GLY A 128 -10.66 -5.75 3.10
N LEU A 129 -10.34 -4.48 2.89
CA LEU A 129 -9.83 -3.59 3.94
C LEU A 129 -10.91 -3.18 4.96
N SER A 130 -12.07 -2.71 4.49
CA SER A 130 -13.09 -2.10 5.36
C SER A 130 -13.85 -3.11 6.20
N GLU A 131 -14.13 -4.28 5.66
CA GLU A 131 -14.90 -5.33 6.31
C GLU A 131 -14.02 -6.42 6.94
N ARG A 132 -12.70 -6.26 6.87
CA ARG A 132 -11.69 -7.23 7.32
C ARG A 132 -11.86 -8.63 6.73
N ARG A 133 -12.49 -8.74 5.58
CA ARG A 133 -12.69 -10.03 4.90
C ARG A 133 -11.39 -10.62 4.39
N ALA A 134 -10.39 -9.77 4.21
CA ALA A 134 -9.07 -10.17 3.77
C ALA A 134 -8.17 -10.70 4.91
N ASP A 135 -8.53 -10.53 6.19
CA ASP A 135 -7.76 -11.00 7.35
C ASP A 135 -7.71 -12.54 7.36
N ARG A 136 -6.73 -13.07 6.65
CA ARG A 136 -6.56 -14.51 6.41
C ARG A 136 -5.86 -15.22 7.57
N ASP A 137 -4.89 -14.57 8.16
CA ASP A 137 -4.11 -15.11 9.28
C ASP A 137 -4.80 -14.89 10.65
N LYS A 138 -5.94 -14.16 10.66
CA LYS A 138 -6.77 -13.86 11.81
C LYS A 138 -6.06 -13.09 12.93
N ASN A 139 -5.11 -12.23 12.53
CA ASN A 139 -4.40 -11.36 13.47
C ASN A 139 -5.20 -10.09 13.81
N SER A 140 -6.42 -9.95 13.30
CA SER A 140 -7.33 -8.81 13.45
C SER A 140 -6.88 -7.55 12.74
N ARG A 141 -5.93 -7.68 11.81
CA ARG A 141 -5.45 -6.62 10.92
C ARG A 141 -5.53 -7.11 9.48
N VAL A 142 -5.53 -6.22 8.52
CA VAL A 142 -5.45 -6.56 7.10
C VAL A 142 -4.20 -5.93 6.53
N SER A 143 -3.24 -6.76 6.14
CA SER A 143 -2.07 -6.30 5.41
C SER A 143 -2.41 -5.93 3.97
N LEU A 144 -1.57 -5.12 3.33
CA LEU A 144 -1.74 -4.76 1.94
C LEU A 144 -1.71 -5.99 1.02
N LEU A 145 -0.86 -6.98 1.35
CA LEU A 145 -0.79 -8.25 0.61
C LEU A 145 -2.08 -9.06 0.73
N GLU A 146 -2.66 -9.12 1.91
CA GLU A 146 -3.94 -9.79 2.12
C GLU A 146 -5.07 -9.11 1.36
N ALA A 147 -5.16 -7.78 1.42
CA ALA A 147 -6.13 -7.00 0.66
C ALA A 147 -5.97 -7.19 -0.86
N PHE A 148 -4.72 -7.19 -1.35
CA PHE A 148 -4.41 -7.44 -2.75
C PHE A 148 -4.85 -8.84 -3.19
N ASN A 149 -4.47 -9.88 -2.45
CA ASN A 149 -4.81 -11.25 -2.77
C ASN A 149 -6.32 -11.51 -2.68
N TYR A 150 -6.99 -10.94 -1.69
CA TYR A 150 -8.45 -10.99 -1.57
C TYR A 150 -9.11 -10.37 -2.80
N ALA A 151 -8.72 -9.16 -3.18
CA ALA A 151 -9.29 -8.47 -4.33
C ALA A 151 -9.06 -9.25 -5.63
N LYS A 152 -7.82 -9.69 -5.87
CA LYS A 152 -7.47 -10.48 -7.05
C LYS A 152 -8.30 -11.76 -7.18
N ASN A 153 -8.39 -12.55 -6.11
CA ASN A 153 -9.13 -13.81 -6.12
C ASN A 153 -10.63 -13.58 -6.40
N ASN A 154 -11.23 -12.54 -5.80
CA ASN A 154 -12.64 -12.22 -6.04
C ASN A 154 -12.87 -11.69 -7.48
N VAL A 155 -11.91 -10.99 -8.07
CA VAL A 155 -11.97 -10.60 -9.49
C VAL A 155 -11.94 -11.84 -10.38
N GLU A 156 -11.04 -12.77 -10.15
CA GLU A 156 -10.94 -14.02 -10.89
C GLU A 156 -12.26 -14.82 -10.79
N GLU A 157 -12.79 -15.00 -9.58
CA GLU A 157 -14.07 -15.69 -9.34
C GLU A 157 -15.24 -15.00 -10.06
N PHE A 158 -15.31 -13.67 -10.00
CA PHE A 158 -16.34 -12.90 -10.71
C PHE A 158 -16.33 -13.15 -12.24
N TYR A 159 -15.15 -13.20 -12.86
CA TYR A 159 -15.05 -13.46 -14.30
C TYR A 159 -15.37 -14.91 -14.63
N GLU A 160 -14.94 -15.87 -13.82
CA GLU A 160 -15.27 -17.29 -13.97
C GLU A 160 -16.78 -17.53 -13.86
N GLU A 161 -17.43 -17.04 -12.81
CA GLU A 161 -18.88 -17.18 -12.61
C GLU A 161 -19.71 -16.53 -13.72
N SER A 162 -19.24 -15.41 -14.25
CA SER A 162 -19.90 -14.71 -15.36
C SER A 162 -19.63 -15.35 -16.74
N GLY A 163 -18.77 -16.37 -16.81
CA GLY A 163 -18.36 -17.00 -18.06
C GLY A 163 -17.62 -16.06 -19.02
N ARG A 164 -16.91 -15.08 -18.48
CA ARG A 164 -16.19 -14.04 -19.24
C ARG A 164 -14.67 -14.21 -19.07
N LEU A 165 -13.93 -13.81 -20.08
CA LEU A 165 -12.48 -13.66 -19.94
C LEU A 165 -12.17 -12.46 -19.07
N ALA A 166 -11.17 -12.59 -18.20
CA ALA A 166 -10.69 -11.50 -17.39
C ALA A 166 -10.20 -10.33 -18.25
N ALA A 167 -10.68 -9.12 -17.95
CA ALA A 167 -10.33 -7.89 -18.65
C ALA A 167 -9.43 -6.97 -17.80
N GLU A 168 -8.98 -7.44 -16.64
CA GLU A 168 -8.10 -6.77 -15.71
C GLU A 168 -7.20 -7.79 -15.01
N HIS A 169 -5.94 -7.40 -14.73
CA HIS A 169 -4.98 -8.24 -14.05
C HIS A 169 -4.14 -7.36 -13.14
N ALA A 170 -4.47 -7.35 -11.87
CA ALA A 170 -3.77 -6.56 -10.88
C ALA A 170 -2.36 -7.11 -10.62
N GLY A 171 -1.43 -6.21 -10.34
CA GLY A 171 -0.06 -6.52 -9.98
C GLY A 171 0.46 -5.62 -8.86
N LEU A 172 1.49 -6.11 -8.17
CA LEU A 172 2.14 -5.43 -7.06
C LEU A 172 3.66 -5.43 -7.25
N ASP A 173 4.30 -4.30 -6.98
CA ASP A 173 5.74 -4.11 -6.90
C ASP A 173 6.07 -3.52 -5.52
N ASP A 174 6.86 -4.22 -4.72
CA ASP A 174 7.33 -3.74 -3.42
C ASP A 174 8.86 -3.92 -3.23
N ASN A 175 9.55 -4.35 -4.28
CA ASN A 175 11.00 -4.45 -4.33
C ASN A 175 11.67 -3.32 -5.14
N GLY A 176 10.89 -2.54 -5.88
CA GLY A 176 11.34 -1.37 -6.64
C GLY A 176 11.97 -1.69 -7.99
N ASP A 177 11.73 -2.89 -8.55
CA ASP A 177 12.27 -3.26 -9.87
C ASP A 177 11.32 -2.90 -11.03
N ALA A 178 10.15 -2.37 -10.75
CA ALA A 178 9.07 -2.02 -11.67
C ALA A 178 8.53 -3.23 -12.47
N LEU A 179 8.72 -4.44 -11.96
CA LEU A 179 8.18 -5.69 -12.52
C LEU A 179 7.04 -6.18 -11.62
N PHE A 180 5.83 -5.81 -11.96
CA PHE A 180 4.65 -6.13 -11.14
C PHE A 180 4.38 -7.62 -11.07
N ALA A 181 4.48 -8.20 -9.88
CA ALA A 181 4.09 -9.57 -9.62
C ALA A 181 2.56 -9.71 -9.63
N LEU A 182 2.05 -10.61 -10.48
CA LEU A 182 0.61 -10.96 -10.51
C LEU A 182 0.22 -11.91 -9.37
N SER A 183 1.16 -12.54 -8.72
CA SER A 183 0.96 -13.41 -7.57
C SER A 183 2.08 -13.17 -6.55
N PRO A 184 2.10 -11.98 -5.94
CA PRO A 184 3.13 -11.63 -4.96
C PRO A 184 3.04 -12.56 -3.74
N ALA A 185 4.21 -12.95 -3.22
CA ALA A 185 4.31 -13.77 -2.03
C ALA A 185 5.63 -13.48 -1.29
N PRO A 186 5.64 -13.48 0.03
CA PRO A 186 6.85 -13.21 0.80
C PRO A 186 8.01 -14.14 0.43
N GLY A 187 9.19 -13.57 0.19
CA GLY A 187 10.39 -14.32 -0.17
C GLY A 187 10.46 -14.79 -1.64
N GLN A 188 9.57 -14.33 -2.51
CA GLN A 188 9.54 -14.66 -3.93
C GLN A 188 9.65 -13.42 -4.85
N GLY A 189 10.42 -12.42 -4.46
CA GLY A 189 10.50 -11.13 -5.13
C GLY A 189 9.59 -10.13 -4.44
N ASP A 190 8.38 -9.93 -4.98
CA ASP A 190 7.39 -9.03 -4.38
C ASP A 190 6.49 -9.70 -3.35
N GLY A 191 5.91 -8.89 -2.48
CA GLY A 191 4.95 -9.27 -1.45
C GLY A 191 5.51 -9.20 -0.04
N SER A 192 6.81 -9.01 0.12
CA SER A 192 7.44 -9.01 1.43
C SER A 192 7.16 -7.75 2.23
N LEU A 193 7.22 -6.56 1.64
CA LEU A 193 6.83 -5.33 2.32
C LEU A 193 5.31 -5.24 2.46
N ALA A 194 4.55 -5.69 1.45
CA ALA A 194 3.10 -5.67 1.47
C ALA A 194 2.51 -6.58 2.56
N GLU A 195 3.23 -7.64 2.99
CA GLU A 195 2.81 -8.51 4.10
C GLU A 195 2.74 -7.77 5.44
N ILE A 196 3.61 -6.77 5.64
CA ILE A 196 3.68 -5.99 6.90
C ILE A 196 3.21 -4.56 6.77
N ALA A 197 2.79 -4.15 5.60
CA ALA A 197 2.18 -2.86 5.39
C ALA A 197 0.68 -2.94 5.74
N PHE A 198 0.29 -2.29 6.82
CA PHE A 198 -1.08 -2.26 7.29
C PHE A 198 -1.67 -0.88 7.04
N ILE A 199 -2.85 -0.85 6.43
CA ILE A 199 -3.65 0.36 6.25
C ILE A 199 -4.76 0.28 7.30
N ASP A 200 -4.39 0.42 8.54
CA ASP A 200 -5.39 0.56 9.59
C ASP A 200 -6.04 1.94 9.46
N ALA A 201 -7.36 1.98 9.51
CA ALA A 201 -8.07 3.20 9.87
C ALA A 201 -7.78 3.45 11.37
N SER A 202 -6.54 3.80 11.65
CA SER A 202 -5.86 3.63 12.92
C SER A 202 -6.36 4.57 14.00
N ASP A 203 -7.03 5.64 13.67
CA ASP A 203 -7.60 6.52 14.68
C ASP A 203 -8.68 5.84 15.53
N ALA A 204 -9.37 4.83 15.00
CA ALA A 204 -10.34 4.06 15.79
C ALA A 204 -9.69 3.06 16.76
N GLY A 205 -8.46 2.63 16.52
CA GLY A 205 -7.70 1.70 17.37
C GLY A 205 -6.65 2.38 18.25
N GLU A 206 -6.31 3.64 17.98
CA GLU A 206 -5.36 4.45 18.75
C GLU A 206 -6.07 5.45 19.68
N THR A 207 -7.31 5.84 19.38
CA THR A 207 -8.17 6.61 20.27
C THR A 207 -8.45 5.81 21.53
N GLY A 208 -7.73 6.12 22.61
CA GLY A 208 -7.85 5.45 23.89
C GLY A 208 -6.63 4.65 24.33
N LEU A 209 -5.61 4.52 23.47
CA LEU A 209 -4.34 3.95 23.92
C LEU A 209 -3.56 4.98 24.76
N SER A 210 -2.98 4.51 25.87
CA SER A 210 -2.01 5.30 26.61
C SER A 210 -0.78 5.59 25.74
N ALA A 211 -0.04 6.67 26.05
CA ALA A 211 1.19 7.00 25.36
C ALA A 211 2.21 5.83 25.38
N ILE A 212 2.20 5.05 26.44
CA ILE A 212 3.05 3.84 26.58
C ILE A 212 2.62 2.78 25.57
N ARG A 213 1.34 2.46 25.49
CA ARG A 213 0.83 1.47 24.53
C ARG A 213 1.05 1.88 23.09
N LEU A 214 0.91 3.16 22.77
CA LEU A 214 1.20 3.67 21.44
C LEU A 214 2.69 3.50 21.09
N ALA A 215 3.59 3.81 22.02
CA ALA A 215 5.01 3.59 21.82
C ALA A 215 5.37 2.11 21.64
N LEU A 216 4.75 1.22 22.42
CA LEU A 216 4.94 -0.23 22.29
C LEU A 216 4.42 -0.75 20.93
N LYS A 217 3.24 -0.29 20.49
CA LYS A 217 2.68 -0.62 19.17
C LYS A 217 3.64 -0.23 18.04
N ARG A 218 4.16 1.00 18.06
CA ARG A 218 5.14 1.49 17.07
C ARG A 218 6.43 0.66 17.09
N ARG A 219 6.91 0.29 18.29
CA ARG A 219 8.09 -0.57 18.43
C ARG A 219 7.85 -1.97 17.84
N MET A 220 6.69 -2.57 18.09
CA MET A 220 6.32 -3.86 17.49
C MET A 220 6.35 -3.77 15.96
N GLN A 221 5.73 -2.77 15.37
CA GLN A 221 5.73 -2.56 13.92
C GLN A 221 7.15 -2.41 13.34
N THR A 222 8.02 -1.66 14.03
CA THR A 222 9.43 -1.53 13.63
C THR A 222 10.17 -2.85 13.70
N LEU A 223 9.95 -3.67 14.73
CA LEU A 223 10.57 -4.98 14.89
C LEU A 223 10.06 -5.98 13.85
N GLU A 224 8.76 -6.03 13.59
CA GLU A 224 8.14 -6.84 12.54
C GLU A 224 8.76 -6.53 11.18
N ARG A 225 8.88 -5.24 10.85
CA ARG A 225 9.56 -4.79 9.63
C ARG A 225 11.02 -5.23 9.58
N SER A 226 11.76 -5.09 10.68
CA SER A 226 13.17 -5.49 10.73
C SER A 226 13.35 -6.99 10.53
N VAL A 227 12.48 -7.81 11.12
CA VAL A 227 12.46 -9.27 10.90
C VAL A 227 12.27 -9.59 9.42
N LEU A 228 11.34 -8.91 8.76
CA LEU A 228 11.03 -9.17 7.36
C LEU A 228 12.16 -8.74 6.43
N LEU A 229 12.71 -7.55 6.62
CA LEU A 229 13.86 -7.06 5.83
C LEU A 229 15.06 -8.00 5.98
N LEU A 230 15.32 -8.49 7.20
CA LEU A 230 16.37 -9.48 7.44
C LEU A 230 16.09 -10.81 6.71
N ARG A 231 14.84 -11.28 6.72
CA ARG A 231 14.43 -12.50 6.01
C ARG A 231 14.59 -12.37 4.50
N GLY A 232 14.20 -11.23 3.92
CA GLY A 232 14.36 -10.92 2.49
C GLY A 232 15.83 -10.87 2.05
N ARG A 233 16.72 -10.50 2.96
CA ARG A 233 18.15 -10.36 2.70
C ARG A 233 18.98 -11.54 3.23
N LYS A 234 18.38 -12.68 3.50
CA LYS A 234 19.07 -13.86 4.06
C LYS A 234 20.33 -14.25 3.29
N ALA A 235 20.30 -14.13 1.96
CA ALA A 235 21.42 -14.47 1.09
C ALA A 235 22.65 -13.53 1.26
N ASP A 236 22.47 -12.36 1.86
CA ASP A 236 23.53 -11.35 2.07
C ASP A 236 24.32 -11.58 3.36
N TYR A 237 23.90 -12.52 4.20
CA TYR A 237 24.46 -12.79 5.51
C TYR A 237 25.14 -14.16 5.58
N LEU A 238 26.17 -14.26 6.44
CA LEU A 238 26.66 -15.57 6.90
C LEU A 238 25.56 -16.25 7.73
N GLU A 239 25.47 -17.57 7.65
CA GLU A 239 24.38 -18.33 8.27
C GLU A 239 24.25 -18.06 9.78
N ASP A 240 25.37 -18.10 10.51
CA ASP A 240 25.38 -17.86 11.95
C ASP A 240 24.97 -16.41 12.31
N ASP A 241 25.45 -15.44 11.54
CA ASP A 241 25.10 -14.02 11.75
C ASP A 241 23.61 -13.77 11.48
N TYR A 242 23.07 -14.39 10.42
CA TYR A 242 21.65 -14.32 10.11
C TYR A 242 20.79 -14.85 11.26
N TRP A 243 21.07 -16.05 11.73
CA TRP A 243 20.28 -16.66 12.81
C TRP A 243 20.39 -15.90 14.12
N THR A 244 21.58 -15.38 14.45
CA THR A 244 21.80 -14.56 15.66
C THR A 244 20.99 -13.27 15.60
N GLN A 245 20.98 -12.58 14.47
CA GLN A 245 20.19 -11.35 14.30
C GLN A 245 18.70 -11.64 14.33
N LEU A 246 18.26 -12.69 13.63
CA LEU A 246 16.84 -13.08 13.59
C LEU A 246 16.32 -13.44 14.99
N GLU A 247 17.10 -14.23 15.76
CA GLU A 247 16.75 -14.59 17.14
C GLU A 247 16.62 -13.34 18.02
N THR A 248 17.55 -12.41 17.92
CA THR A 248 17.52 -11.15 18.67
C THR A 248 16.25 -10.35 18.37
N LEU A 249 15.91 -10.17 17.11
CA LEU A 249 14.72 -9.43 16.69
C LEU A 249 13.42 -10.11 17.16
N LEU A 250 13.34 -11.43 17.04
CA LEU A 250 12.17 -12.20 17.47
C LEU A 250 11.96 -12.18 18.99
N ILE A 251 13.05 -12.23 19.76
CA ILE A 251 13.01 -12.10 21.23
C ILE A 251 12.52 -10.71 21.62
N ASP A 252 13.03 -9.65 20.97
CA ASP A 252 12.61 -8.28 21.26
C ASP A 252 11.14 -8.05 20.87
N LEU A 253 10.70 -8.60 19.75
CA LEU A 253 9.29 -8.55 19.34
C LEU A 253 8.39 -9.25 20.35
N ALA A 254 8.77 -10.47 20.79
CA ALA A 254 8.00 -11.22 21.77
C ALA A 254 7.86 -10.46 23.10
N LYS A 255 8.96 -9.89 23.62
CA LYS A 255 8.96 -9.07 24.84
C LYS A 255 8.07 -7.83 24.71
N THR A 256 8.19 -7.12 23.58
CA THR A 256 7.39 -5.91 23.32
C THR A 256 5.91 -6.25 23.22
N THR A 257 5.56 -7.39 22.62
CA THR A 257 4.18 -7.88 22.51
C THR A 257 3.61 -8.25 23.89
N GLU A 258 4.41 -8.91 24.73
CA GLU A 258 4.03 -9.23 26.12
C GLU A 258 3.78 -7.95 26.93
N GLU A 259 4.66 -6.95 26.84
CA GLU A 259 4.49 -5.67 27.50
C GLU A 259 3.23 -4.94 27.01
N PHE A 260 2.97 -4.91 25.70
CA PHE A 260 1.77 -4.32 25.12
C PHE A 260 0.49 -4.98 25.62
N THR A 261 0.51 -6.32 25.76
CA THR A 261 -0.65 -7.10 26.25
C THR A 261 -0.87 -6.86 27.73
N ARG A 262 0.19 -6.77 28.53
CA ARG A 262 0.10 -6.48 29.96
C ARG A 262 -0.51 -5.10 30.24
N GLU A 263 -0.05 -4.07 29.51
CA GLU A 263 -0.58 -2.70 29.59
C GLU A 263 -2.06 -2.58 29.13
N ALA A 264 -2.61 -3.64 28.53
CA ALA A 264 -4.03 -3.71 28.17
C ALA A 264 -4.91 -4.22 29.34
N SER A 265 -4.27 -4.84 30.35
CA SER A 265 -4.97 -5.51 31.45
C SER A 265 -4.98 -4.66 32.72
N GLU A 266 -4.26 -3.55 32.74
CA GLU A 266 -4.24 -2.52 33.78
C GLU A 266 -5.16 -1.35 33.41
#